data_87d62b785b1ffbf5547d20d3016bde41
#
_entry.id   87d62b785b1ffbf5547d20d3016bde41
#
_cell.length_a   1.000
_cell.length_b   1.000
_cell.length_c   1.000
_cell.angle_alpha   90.00
_cell.angle_beta   90.00
_cell.angle_gamma   90.00
#
_symmetry.space_group_name_H-M   'P 1'
#
loop_
_entity.id
_entity.type
_entity.pdbx_description
1 polymer ?
#
loop_
_entity_poly.entity_id
_entity_poly.type
_entity_poly.pdbx_seq_one_letter_code
_entity_poly.pdbx_strand_id
1 'polypeptide(L)'
;MYNLLMSVDSFAIDWSRAQFALTAIYHWLFVPLTLGLAVVMGIMETCYYRTKNVFWKDVAKFWQRLFGINFAMGVATGIILEFEFGTNWSNYSWFVGDIFGAPLAIEGIVAFFLESTFVAVMFFGWKKVSPGFHLASTWLTGVGATLSAWWILVANAWMQYPVGCEFNPDTVRNEMTSFADVALSPFAIDKFFHTVISSWIVGAVFVVAVSSWYLIKKRDQRLARESMKIGAVFGLVASLLAAFTGDLSAVKVAKVQPMKLAAMEALYDGGNGVSLTAFAAVNPFRQPDYAAGGEPPLRIGIPYGLSILATHDPQGFVPGVNDILNGYVRPDGTRELSAEEKMEKGRIAINTLARYRERKAANADSSELAGLNDTLQANMPYFGYGYIKDKAELVPYIPLCFYAFRVMVGLGAYFILLFAVIIFLLYKRDIQKYGYLLWLGVLSLPLAYIASEAGWIVAEMGRQPWAIQDLLPTCAAVSDISAGSVAVTFFIFLALFTTLLAVEVNILCKQIKKGPEYTAN
;
A
#
# COMPACT_ATOMS: atom_id res chain seq x y z
N MET A 1 -3.56 -26.79 12.42
CA MET A 1 -4.43 -27.38 11.41
C MET A 1 -5.91 -27.48 11.83
N TYR A 2 -6.21 -27.80 13.07
CA TYR A 2 -7.58 -27.75 13.64
C TYR A 2 -8.17 -26.33 13.68
N ASN A 3 -7.31 -25.30 13.73
CA ASN A 3 -7.71 -23.91 14.01
C ASN A 3 -8.37 -23.19 12.83
N LEU A 4 -8.16 -23.62 11.57
CA LEU A 4 -8.88 -23.06 10.41
C LEU A 4 -10.39 -23.34 10.43
N LEU A 5 -10.85 -24.27 11.29
CA LEU A 5 -12.26 -24.64 11.42
C LEU A 5 -12.87 -24.18 12.75
N MET A 6 -12.11 -23.51 13.62
CA MET A 6 -12.61 -23.01 14.91
C MET A 6 -12.77 -21.48 14.90
N SER A 7 -13.78 -21.00 15.63
CA SER A 7 -13.98 -19.56 15.87
C SER A 7 -12.93 -19.06 16.85
N VAL A 8 -12.05 -18.15 16.40
CA VAL A 8 -11.13 -17.40 17.25
C VAL A 8 -11.91 -16.34 18.04
N ASP A 9 -11.45 -15.99 19.23
CA ASP A 9 -12.01 -14.92 20.04
C ASP A 9 -12.01 -13.60 19.25
N SER A 10 -13.15 -12.93 19.18
CA SER A 10 -13.33 -11.66 18.45
C SER A 10 -12.37 -10.57 18.93
N PHE A 11 -12.07 -10.53 20.24
CA PHE A 11 -11.10 -9.58 20.78
C PHE A 11 -9.66 -9.87 20.32
N ALA A 12 -9.28 -11.14 20.14
CA ALA A 12 -7.97 -11.50 19.62
C ALA A 12 -7.83 -11.07 18.13
N ILE A 13 -8.91 -11.19 17.36
CA ILE A 13 -8.97 -10.72 15.96
C ILE A 13 -8.77 -9.20 15.92
N ASP A 14 -9.50 -8.44 16.71
CA ASP A 14 -9.45 -6.98 16.72
C ASP A 14 -8.07 -6.47 17.16
N TRP A 15 -7.47 -7.04 18.20
CA TRP A 15 -6.13 -6.68 18.64
C TRP A 15 -5.06 -7.03 17.60
N SER A 16 -5.15 -8.19 16.94
CA SER A 16 -4.22 -8.59 15.89
C SER A 16 -4.30 -7.65 14.67
N ARG A 17 -5.52 -7.24 14.28
CA ARG A 17 -5.73 -6.24 13.23
C ARG A 17 -5.17 -4.88 13.64
N ALA A 18 -5.43 -4.43 14.86
CA ALA A 18 -4.93 -3.16 15.37
C ALA A 18 -3.40 -3.13 15.43
N GLN A 19 -2.76 -4.22 15.88
CA GLN A 19 -1.30 -4.31 15.94
C GLN A 19 -0.68 -4.30 14.54
N PHE A 20 -1.21 -5.07 13.59
CA PHE A 20 -0.72 -5.05 12.22
C PHE A 20 -0.87 -3.66 11.58
N ALA A 21 -2.03 -3.01 11.77
CA ALA A 21 -2.26 -1.65 11.29
C ALA A 21 -1.27 -0.65 11.91
N LEU A 22 -1.02 -0.74 13.22
CA LEU A 22 -0.04 0.08 13.92
C LEU A 22 1.35 -0.06 13.29
N THR A 23 1.83 -1.30 13.15
CA THR A 23 3.18 -1.58 12.62
C THR A 23 3.29 -1.14 11.16
N ALA A 24 2.28 -1.42 10.34
CA ALA A 24 2.26 -1.03 8.94
C ALA A 24 2.27 0.50 8.76
N ILE A 25 1.46 1.25 9.53
CA ILE A 25 1.42 2.72 9.50
C ILE A 25 2.79 3.30 9.89
N TYR A 26 3.39 2.83 11.00
CA TYR A 26 4.71 3.34 11.40
C TYR A 26 5.81 2.98 10.39
N HIS A 27 5.81 1.76 9.86
CA HIS A 27 6.77 1.37 8.81
C HIS A 27 6.60 2.23 7.56
N TRP A 28 5.37 2.54 7.17
CA TRP A 28 5.08 3.36 6.00
C TRP A 28 5.44 4.85 6.17
N LEU A 29 5.73 5.32 7.38
CA LEU A 29 6.32 6.67 7.56
C LEU A 29 7.77 6.74 7.04
N PHE A 30 8.50 5.63 6.98
CA PHE A 30 9.90 5.59 6.58
C PHE A 30 10.10 5.18 5.12
N VAL A 31 9.33 4.21 4.63
CA VAL A 31 9.50 3.63 3.29
C VAL A 31 9.35 4.65 2.16
N PRO A 32 8.30 5.48 2.09
CA PRO A 32 8.13 6.42 0.99
C PRO A 32 9.26 7.43 0.90
N LEU A 33 9.74 7.90 2.04
CA LEU A 33 10.86 8.85 2.07
C LEU A 33 12.15 8.20 1.57
N THR A 34 12.42 6.95 1.93
CA THR A 34 13.55 6.17 1.41
C THR A 34 13.51 6.06 -0.11
N LEU A 35 12.39 5.60 -0.67
CA LEU A 35 12.22 5.41 -2.12
C LEU A 35 12.36 6.72 -2.89
N GLY A 36 11.74 7.80 -2.40
CA GLY A 36 11.80 9.11 -3.05
C GLY A 36 13.16 9.78 -2.96
N LEU A 37 13.80 9.77 -1.78
CA LEU A 37 15.14 10.38 -1.61
C LEU A 37 16.22 9.62 -2.38
N ALA A 38 16.13 8.30 -2.52
CA ALA A 38 17.09 7.52 -3.30
C ALA A 38 17.20 8.03 -4.73
N VAL A 39 16.07 8.31 -5.38
CA VAL A 39 16.04 8.86 -6.75
C VAL A 39 16.62 10.27 -6.78
N VAL A 40 16.19 11.14 -5.87
CA VAL A 40 16.68 12.54 -5.81
C VAL A 40 18.19 12.60 -5.59
N MET A 41 18.72 11.78 -4.68
CA MET A 41 20.17 11.68 -4.46
C MET A 41 20.90 11.17 -5.71
N GLY A 42 20.40 10.14 -6.36
CA GLY A 42 20.95 9.62 -7.61
C GLY A 42 21.04 10.70 -8.70
N ILE A 43 19.99 11.53 -8.84
CA ILE A 43 19.99 12.68 -9.77
C ILE A 43 21.08 13.69 -9.38
N MET A 44 21.17 14.08 -8.11
CA MET A 44 22.15 15.08 -7.64
C MET A 44 23.59 14.57 -7.80
N GLU A 45 23.85 13.32 -7.49
CA GLU A 45 25.16 12.72 -7.71
C GLU A 45 25.51 12.55 -9.19
N THR A 46 24.50 12.27 -10.03
CA THR A 46 24.67 12.27 -11.50
C THR A 46 25.07 13.66 -12.00
N CYS A 47 24.51 14.74 -11.44
CA CYS A 47 24.93 16.11 -11.74
C CYS A 47 26.41 16.34 -11.34
N TYR A 48 26.85 15.84 -10.17
CA TYR A 48 28.27 15.89 -9.80
C TYR A 48 29.14 15.10 -10.79
N TYR A 49 28.76 13.88 -11.11
CA TYR A 49 29.55 13.01 -12.00
C TYR A 49 29.76 13.64 -13.38
N ARG A 50 28.70 14.25 -13.94
CA ARG A 50 28.73 14.89 -15.28
C ARG A 50 29.45 16.23 -15.29
N THR A 51 29.20 17.08 -14.29
CA THR A 51 29.70 18.45 -14.29
C THR A 51 31.05 18.58 -13.57
N LYS A 52 31.44 17.61 -12.75
CA LYS A 52 32.60 17.64 -11.84
C LYS A 52 32.57 18.82 -10.85
N ASN A 53 31.42 19.47 -10.70
CA ASN A 53 31.24 20.59 -9.80
C ASN A 53 31.08 20.08 -8.35
N VAL A 54 32.03 20.43 -7.49
CA VAL A 54 32.07 20.03 -6.07
C VAL A 54 30.82 20.42 -5.31
N PHE A 55 30.15 21.49 -5.70
CA PHE A 55 28.87 21.89 -5.12
C PHE A 55 27.84 20.71 -5.14
N TRP A 56 27.70 20.01 -6.27
CA TRP A 56 26.78 18.89 -6.38
C TRP A 56 27.18 17.68 -5.52
N LYS A 57 28.49 17.51 -5.28
CA LYS A 57 29.00 16.51 -4.33
C LYS A 57 28.54 16.81 -2.91
N ASP A 58 28.66 18.05 -2.48
CA ASP A 58 28.29 18.49 -1.13
C ASP A 58 26.76 18.42 -0.95
N VAL A 59 26.00 18.79 -1.99
CA VAL A 59 24.52 18.60 -2.03
C VAL A 59 24.15 17.13 -1.89
N ALA A 60 24.76 16.23 -2.69
CA ALA A 60 24.48 14.81 -2.62
C ALA A 60 24.76 14.23 -1.22
N LYS A 61 25.93 14.59 -0.62
CA LYS A 61 26.28 14.16 0.74
C LYS A 61 25.30 14.66 1.81
N PHE A 62 24.76 15.86 1.65
CA PHE A 62 23.77 16.40 2.57
C PHE A 62 22.50 15.54 2.55
N TRP A 63 21.96 15.24 1.37
CA TRP A 63 20.76 14.43 1.22
C TRP A 63 21.01 12.96 1.59
N GLN A 64 22.19 12.40 1.30
CA GLN A 64 22.57 11.05 1.73
C GLN A 64 22.53 10.89 3.25
N ARG A 65 22.96 11.91 4.02
CA ARG A 65 22.88 11.85 5.49
C ARG A 65 21.44 11.75 5.97
N LEU A 66 20.52 12.53 5.38
CA LEU A 66 19.10 12.46 5.73
C LEU A 66 18.48 11.13 5.32
N PHE A 67 18.81 10.65 4.12
CA PHE A 67 18.42 9.32 3.66
C PHE A 67 18.84 8.21 4.64
N GLY A 68 20.11 8.20 5.07
CA GLY A 68 20.62 7.12 5.92
C GLY A 68 19.96 7.05 7.29
N ILE A 69 19.55 8.20 7.86
CA ILE A 69 18.82 8.24 9.13
C ILE A 69 17.46 7.54 8.95
N ASN A 70 16.73 7.93 7.93
CA ASN A 70 15.41 7.39 7.62
C ASN A 70 15.48 5.91 7.19
N PHE A 71 16.45 5.53 6.37
CA PHE A 71 16.66 4.17 5.90
C PHE A 71 16.85 3.18 7.05
N ALA A 72 17.67 3.55 8.06
CA ALA A 72 17.90 2.69 9.22
C ALA A 72 16.61 2.41 10.02
N MET A 73 15.71 3.40 10.13
CA MET A 73 14.41 3.22 10.79
C MET A 73 13.47 2.36 9.95
N GLY A 74 13.47 2.54 8.62
CA GLY A 74 12.70 1.71 7.70
C GLY A 74 13.06 0.22 7.81
N VAL A 75 14.35 -0.11 7.80
CA VAL A 75 14.82 -1.50 7.96
C VAL A 75 14.38 -2.09 9.32
N ALA A 76 14.57 -1.34 10.41
CA ALA A 76 14.21 -1.84 11.75
C ALA A 76 12.72 -2.14 11.90
N THR A 77 11.86 -1.27 11.37
CA THR A 77 10.39 -1.47 11.44
C THR A 77 9.89 -2.53 10.46
N GLY A 78 10.56 -2.69 9.30
CA GLY A 78 10.23 -3.74 8.33
C GLY A 78 10.43 -5.14 8.88
N ILE A 79 11.57 -5.38 9.54
CA ILE A 79 11.86 -6.67 10.17
C ILE A 79 10.77 -7.03 11.20
N ILE A 80 10.30 -6.06 12.00
CA ILE A 80 9.24 -6.31 12.99
C ILE A 80 7.93 -6.69 12.28
N LEU A 81 7.57 -6.00 11.18
CA LEU A 81 6.37 -6.29 10.41
C LEU A 81 6.39 -7.72 9.84
N GLU A 82 7.54 -8.19 9.34
CA GLU A 82 7.68 -9.57 8.85
C GLU A 82 7.46 -10.61 9.97
N PHE A 83 7.97 -10.37 11.16
CA PHE A 83 7.75 -11.27 12.29
C PHE A 83 6.28 -11.40 12.70
N GLU A 84 5.45 -10.38 12.48
CA GLU A 84 4.03 -10.45 12.80
C GLU A 84 3.28 -11.52 12.01
N PHE A 85 3.73 -11.85 10.78
CA PHE A 85 3.13 -12.94 10.00
C PHE A 85 3.30 -14.31 10.68
N GLY A 86 4.41 -14.53 11.36
CA GLY A 86 4.65 -15.76 12.12
C GLY A 86 3.98 -15.80 13.50
N THR A 87 3.79 -14.64 14.14
CA THR A 87 3.24 -14.53 15.48
C THR A 87 1.73 -14.40 15.50
N ASN A 88 1.20 -13.31 14.93
CA ASN A 88 -0.23 -12.96 15.02
C ASN A 88 -1.07 -13.55 13.87
N TRP A 89 -0.43 -13.95 12.77
CA TRP A 89 -1.08 -14.37 11.52
C TRP A 89 -0.63 -15.76 11.06
N SER A 90 -0.37 -16.68 11.99
CA SER A 90 0.17 -18.01 11.66
C SER A 90 -0.75 -18.84 10.77
N ASN A 91 -2.08 -18.73 10.92
CA ASN A 91 -3.02 -19.42 10.05
C ASN A 91 -2.97 -18.90 8.62
N TYR A 92 -2.82 -17.57 8.45
CA TYR A 92 -2.55 -16.96 7.15
C TYR A 92 -1.25 -17.51 6.56
N SER A 93 -0.14 -17.46 7.32
CA SER A 93 1.17 -17.92 6.86
C SER A 93 1.16 -19.40 6.47
N TRP A 94 0.40 -20.21 7.19
CA TRP A 94 0.19 -21.60 6.82
C TRP A 94 -0.58 -21.76 5.51
N PHE A 95 -1.69 -21.01 5.35
CA PHE A 95 -2.59 -21.11 4.21
C PHE A 95 -1.96 -20.68 2.89
N VAL A 96 -1.07 -19.68 2.93
CA VAL A 96 -0.39 -19.16 1.72
C VAL A 96 0.93 -19.88 1.41
N GLY A 97 1.56 -20.50 2.40
CA GLY A 97 2.76 -21.33 2.22
C GLY A 97 3.88 -20.66 1.42
N ASP A 98 4.24 -21.27 0.30
CA ASP A 98 5.29 -20.85 -0.61
C ASP A 98 4.93 -19.60 -1.44
N ILE A 99 3.65 -19.32 -1.66
CA ILE A 99 3.19 -18.16 -2.43
C ILE A 99 3.63 -16.84 -1.76
N PHE A 100 3.63 -16.80 -0.43
CA PHE A 100 4.11 -15.66 0.33
C PHE A 100 5.62 -15.80 0.66
N GLY A 101 6.05 -17.00 1.00
CA GLY A 101 7.44 -17.28 1.39
C GLY A 101 8.45 -17.07 0.28
N ALA A 102 8.13 -17.39 -0.98
CA ALA A 102 9.06 -17.23 -2.10
C ALA A 102 9.38 -15.74 -2.40
N PRO A 103 8.40 -14.82 -2.54
CA PRO A 103 8.68 -13.39 -2.64
C PRO A 103 9.53 -12.84 -1.50
N LEU A 104 9.20 -13.16 -0.25
CA LEU A 104 9.97 -12.69 0.92
C LEU A 104 11.39 -13.24 0.96
N ALA A 105 11.59 -14.52 0.59
CA ALA A 105 12.93 -15.11 0.50
C ALA A 105 13.79 -14.41 -0.55
N ILE A 106 13.22 -14.09 -1.72
CA ILE A 106 13.92 -13.35 -2.78
C ILE A 106 14.21 -11.92 -2.32
N GLU A 107 13.28 -11.27 -1.64
CA GLU A 107 13.50 -9.95 -1.04
C GLU A 107 14.70 -9.98 -0.09
N GLY A 108 14.71 -10.88 0.87
CA GLY A 108 15.79 -11.02 1.84
C GLY A 108 17.15 -11.30 1.19
N ILE A 109 17.20 -12.22 0.20
CA ILE A 109 18.47 -12.62 -0.45
C ILE A 109 18.94 -11.55 -1.43
N VAL A 110 18.08 -11.07 -2.33
CA VAL A 110 18.49 -10.20 -3.44
C VAL A 110 18.47 -8.74 -3.03
N ALA A 111 17.33 -8.24 -2.56
CA ALA A 111 17.15 -6.82 -2.28
C ALA A 111 17.98 -6.39 -1.06
N PHE A 112 17.87 -7.09 0.05
CA PHE A 112 18.59 -6.73 1.29
C PHE A 112 20.11 -6.83 1.14
N PHE A 113 20.66 -7.86 0.48
CA PHE A 113 22.10 -7.94 0.22
C PHE A 113 22.58 -6.86 -0.75
N LEU A 114 21.78 -6.54 -1.76
CA LEU A 114 22.11 -5.44 -2.68
C LEU A 114 22.15 -4.11 -1.91
N GLU A 115 21.13 -3.83 -1.10
CA GLU A 115 21.06 -2.62 -0.30
C GLU A 115 22.22 -2.52 0.69
N SER A 116 22.44 -3.52 1.54
CA SER A 116 23.45 -3.49 2.58
C SER A 116 24.87 -3.28 2.02
N THR A 117 25.16 -3.91 0.87
CA THR A 117 26.45 -3.78 0.20
C THR A 117 26.65 -2.36 -0.35
N PHE A 118 25.70 -1.85 -1.11
CA PHE A 118 25.87 -0.58 -1.81
C PHE A 118 25.62 0.63 -0.92
N VAL A 119 24.79 0.52 0.13
CA VAL A 119 24.66 1.54 1.19
C VAL A 119 26.02 1.78 1.86
N ALA A 120 26.78 0.73 2.19
CA ALA A 120 28.09 0.88 2.78
C ALA A 120 29.07 1.63 1.83
N VAL A 121 29.08 1.30 0.54
CA VAL A 121 29.89 2.03 -0.45
C VAL A 121 29.41 3.46 -0.60
N MET A 122 28.13 3.72 -0.66
CA MET A 122 27.54 5.06 -0.77
C MET A 122 27.95 5.97 0.39
N PHE A 123 28.00 5.48 1.63
CA PHE A 123 28.40 6.30 2.78
C PHE A 123 29.92 6.44 2.94
N PHE A 124 30.67 5.34 2.75
CA PHE A 124 32.09 5.27 3.09
C PHE A 124 33.01 5.27 1.86
N GLY A 125 32.46 5.23 0.65
CA GLY A 125 33.20 5.09 -0.61
C GLY A 125 33.74 6.38 -1.21
N TRP A 126 33.27 7.58 -0.81
CA TRP A 126 33.59 8.89 -1.43
C TRP A 126 35.08 9.13 -1.74
N LYS A 127 35.98 8.59 -0.93
CA LYS A 127 37.44 8.71 -1.09
C LYS A 127 38.14 7.40 -1.41
N LYS A 128 37.38 6.28 -1.47
CA LYS A 128 37.96 4.92 -1.57
C LYS A 128 37.71 4.27 -2.93
N VAL A 129 36.67 4.70 -3.64
CA VAL A 129 36.29 4.14 -4.94
C VAL A 129 36.24 5.20 -6.03
N SER A 130 36.22 4.78 -7.28
CA SER A 130 36.09 5.71 -8.40
C SER A 130 34.73 6.45 -8.36
N PRO A 131 34.64 7.68 -8.86
CA PRO A 131 33.37 8.45 -8.88
C PRO A 131 32.26 7.73 -9.64
N GLY A 132 32.58 6.97 -10.69
CA GLY A 132 31.59 6.20 -11.45
C GLY A 132 31.03 5.02 -10.65
N PHE A 133 31.90 4.30 -9.91
CA PHE A 133 31.46 3.20 -9.06
C PHE A 133 30.66 3.71 -7.86
N HIS A 134 31.00 4.87 -7.30
CA HIS A 134 30.26 5.51 -6.23
C HIS A 134 28.84 5.88 -6.70
N LEU A 135 28.72 6.53 -7.86
CA LEU A 135 27.42 6.86 -8.47
C LEU A 135 26.59 5.60 -8.73
N ALA A 136 27.22 4.55 -9.29
CA ALA A 136 26.53 3.28 -9.50
C ALA A 136 26.02 2.70 -8.17
N SER A 137 26.82 2.79 -7.09
CA SER A 137 26.39 2.32 -5.76
C SER A 137 25.20 3.10 -5.20
N THR A 138 25.15 4.42 -5.41
CA THR A 138 23.99 5.24 -5.01
C THR A 138 22.72 4.83 -5.76
N TRP A 139 22.80 4.62 -7.08
CA TRP A 139 21.67 4.13 -7.86
C TRP A 139 21.27 2.70 -7.50
N LEU A 140 22.25 1.80 -7.27
CA LEU A 140 21.98 0.41 -6.88
C LEU A 140 21.35 0.29 -5.49
N THR A 141 21.67 1.20 -4.56
CA THR A 141 20.95 1.32 -3.29
C THR A 141 19.47 1.63 -3.53
N GLY A 142 19.16 2.61 -4.40
CA GLY A 142 17.78 2.93 -4.76
C GLY A 142 17.05 1.81 -5.51
N VAL A 143 17.76 1.09 -6.37
CA VAL A 143 17.23 -0.09 -7.07
C VAL A 143 16.95 -1.22 -6.07
N GLY A 144 17.84 -1.46 -5.10
CA GLY A 144 17.63 -2.44 -4.04
C GLY A 144 16.35 -2.17 -3.26
N ALA A 145 16.18 -0.94 -2.75
CA ALA A 145 14.96 -0.51 -2.05
C ALA A 145 13.69 -0.65 -2.93
N THR A 146 13.82 -0.38 -4.22
CA THR A 146 12.70 -0.55 -5.17
C THR A 146 12.37 -2.02 -5.42
N LEU A 147 13.38 -2.90 -5.48
CA LEU A 147 13.18 -4.34 -5.60
C LEU A 147 12.59 -4.95 -4.32
N SER A 148 13.00 -4.48 -3.14
CA SER A 148 12.33 -4.84 -1.88
C SER A 148 10.85 -4.49 -1.94
N ALA A 149 10.52 -3.25 -2.32
CA ALA A 149 9.13 -2.84 -2.51
C ALA A 149 8.37 -3.70 -3.54
N TRP A 150 9.04 -4.17 -4.61
CA TRP A 150 8.42 -5.07 -5.58
C TRP A 150 7.91 -6.36 -4.93
N TRP A 151 8.77 -7.04 -4.18
CA TRP A 151 8.44 -8.36 -3.65
C TRP A 151 7.33 -8.31 -2.59
N ILE A 152 7.39 -7.35 -1.67
CA ILE A 152 6.32 -7.21 -0.68
C ILE A 152 4.99 -6.77 -1.32
N LEU A 153 5.03 -5.95 -2.38
CA LEU A 153 3.84 -5.54 -3.11
C LEU A 153 3.26 -6.65 -3.99
N VAL A 154 4.08 -7.58 -4.49
CA VAL A 154 3.61 -8.82 -5.14
C VAL A 154 2.80 -9.64 -4.13
N ALA A 155 3.33 -9.88 -2.94
CA ALA A 155 2.62 -10.61 -1.88
C ALA A 155 1.30 -9.90 -1.50
N ASN A 156 1.32 -8.58 -1.30
CA ASN A 156 0.13 -7.80 -0.99
C ASN A 156 -0.90 -7.77 -2.13
N ALA A 157 -0.44 -7.71 -3.38
CA ALA A 157 -1.31 -7.78 -4.55
C ALA A 157 -1.99 -9.14 -4.67
N TRP A 158 -1.26 -10.23 -4.41
CA TRP A 158 -1.81 -11.58 -4.42
C TRP A 158 -2.91 -11.74 -3.36
N MET A 159 -2.75 -11.17 -2.17
CA MET A 159 -3.81 -11.17 -1.15
C MET A 159 -5.12 -10.54 -1.65
N GLN A 160 -5.05 -9.60 -2.58
CA GLN A 160 -6.21 -8.89 -3.13
C GLN A 160 -6.73 -9.51 -4.43
N TYR A 161 -5.89 -10.25 -5.14
CA TYR A 161 -6.21 -10.98 -6.37
C TYR A 161 -5.39 -12.26 -6.44
N PRO A 162 -5.85 -13.36 -5.78
CA PRO A 162 -5.13 -14.62 -5.71
C PRO A 162 -5.16 -15.35 -7.06
N VAL A 163 -3.99 -15.41 -7.72
CA VAL A 163 -3.80 -16.06 -9.03
C VAL A 163 -2.52 -16.91 -9.00
N GLY A 164 -2.38 -17.85 -9.94
CA GLY A 164 -1.19 -18.70 -10.07
C GLY A 164 -1.03 -19.71 -8.93
N CYS A 165 -2.14 -20.14 -8.34
CA CYS A 165 -2.16 -21.12 -7.25
C CYS A 165 -3.37 -22.05 -7.35
N GLU A 166 -3.25 -23.21 -6.71
CA GLU A 166 -4.33 -24.18 -6.54
C GLU A 166 -4.40 -24.64 -5.09
N PHE A 167 -5.62 -24.89 -4.61
CA PHE A 167 -5.82 -25.38 -3.26
C PHE A 167 -5.56 -26.89 -3.18
N ASN A 168 -4.64 -27.29 -2.31
CA ASN A 168 -4.37 -28.70 -2.02
C ASN A 168 -5.10 -29.14 -0.74
N PRO A 169 -6.10 -30.04 -0.82
CA PRO A 169 -6.88 -30.49 0.34
C PRO A 169 -6.07 -31.35 1.31
N ASP A 170 -4.95 -31.92 0.89
CA ASP A 170 -4.09 -32.75 1.72
C ASP A 170 -3.27 -31.91 2.71
N THR A 171 -2.73 -30.82 2.23
CA THR A 171 -1.92 -29.88 3.01
C THR A 171 -2.76 -28.76 3.63
N VAL A 172 -3.98 -28.53 3.14
CA VAL A 172 -4.89 -27.41 3.47
C VAL A 172 -4.17 -26.08 3.22
N ARG A 173 -3.54 -25.96 2.03
CA ARG A 173 -2.80 -24.79 1.56
C ARG A 173 -3.18 -24.44 0.14
N ASN A 174 -3.03 -23.17 -0.19
CA ASN A 174 -2.84 -22.80 -1.58
C ASN A 174 -1.38 -23.04 -1.94
N GLU A 175 -1.16 -23.81 -2.97
CA GLU A 175 0.16 -24.15 -3.49
C GLU A 175 0.40 -23.40 -4.81
N MET A 176 1.59 -22.88 -4.98
CA MET A 176 1.94 -22.10 -6.16
C MET A 176 2.07 -23.00 -7.38
N THR A 177 1.28 -22.74 -8.42
CA THR A 177 1.36 -23.43 -9.71
C THR A 177 2.15 -22.65 -10.74
N SER A 178 2.18 -21.32 -10.64
CA SER A 178 2.90 -20.46 -11.57
C SER A 178 3.48 -19.25 -10.85
N PHE A 179 4.80 -19.24 -10.65
CA PHE A 179 5.51 -18.10 -10.07
C PHE A 179 5.37 -16.83 -10.94
N ALA A 180 5.37 -16.99 -12.26
CA ALA A 180 5.23 -15.85 -13.17
C ALA A 180 3.86 -15.19 -13.04
N ASP A 181 2.78 -15.96 -12.90
CA ASP A 181 1.43 -15.41 -12.73
C ASP A 181 1.27 -14.71 -11.38
N VAL A 182 1.94 -15.18 -10.33
CA VAL A 182 2.00 -14.49 -9.03
C VAL A 182 2.80 -13.20 -9.14
N ALA A 183 4.06 -13.29 -9.59
CA ALA A 183 4.99 -12.17 -9.58
C ALA A 183 4.66 -11.09 -10.60
N LEU A 184 4.18 -11.47 -11.79
CA LEU A 184 3.93 -10.56 -12.91
C LEU A 184 2.44 -10.36 -13.20
N SER A 185 1.57 -10.62 -12.22
CA SER A 185 0.15 -10.36 -12.40
C SER A 185 -0.08 -8.88 -12.75
N PRO A 186 -1.03 -8.58 -13.65
CA PRO A 186 -1.34 -7.17 -13.99
C PRO A 186 -1.73 -6.34 -12.77
N PHE A 187 -2.26 -6.98 -11.72
CA PHE A 187 -2.62 -6.32 -10.47
C PHE A 187 -1.38 -5.98 -9.63
N ALA A 188 -0.39 -6.89 -9.57
CA ALA A 188 0.87 -6.65 -8.87
C ALA A 188 1.68 -5.54 -9.53
N ILE A 189 1.78 -5.55 -10.87
CA ILE A 189 2.49 -4.52 -11.66
C ILE A 189 1.90 -3.15 -11.38
N ASP A 190 0.58 -3.03 -11.47
CA ASP A 190 -0.12 -1.76 -11.25
C ASP A 190 0.06 -1.23 -9.82
N LYS A 191 -0.14 -2.10 -8.85
CA LYS A 191 0.04 -1.77 -7.44
C LYS A 191 1.46 -1.29 -7.14
N PHE A 192 2.46 -1.95 -7.70
CA PHE A 192 3.85 -1.56 -7.57
C PHE A 192 4.10 -0.14 -8.12
N PHE A 193 3.72 0.11 -9.36
CA PHE A 193 3.95 1.43 -9.94
C PHE A 193 3.23 2.52 -9.19
N HIS A 194 1.96 2.35 -8.86
CA HIS A 194 1.20 3.35 -8.10
C HIS A 194 1.83 3.63 -6.74
N THR A 195 2.22 2.60 -6.01
CA THR A 195 2.80 2.72 -4.67
C THR A 195 4.19 3.35 -4.68
N VAL A 196 5.08 2.94 -5.60
CA VAL A 196 6.43 3.51 -5.71
C VAL A 196 6.39 4.95 -6.18
N ILE A 197 5.55 5.26 -7.17
CA ILE A 197 5.42 6.63 -7.70
C ILE A 197 4.81 7.55 -6.64
N SER A 198 3.84 7.10 -5.85
CA SER A 198 3.30 7.88 -4.73
C SER A 198 4.36 8.14 -3.65
N SER A 199 5.25 7.19 -3.41
CA SER A 199 6.42 7.36 -2.52
C SER A 199 7.40 8.42 -3.03
N TRP A 200 7.57 8.53 -4.34
CA TRP A 200 8.40 9.58 -4.95
C TRP A 200 7.85 10.98 -4.66
N ILE A 201 6.52 11.14 -4.58
CA ILE A 201 5.88 12.41 -4.21
C ILE A 201 6.29 12.79 -2.77
N VAL A 202 6.28 11.86 -1.82
CA VAL A 202 6.70 12.11 -0.44
C VAL A 202 8.16 12.59 -0.39
N GLY A 203 9.08 11.92 -1.10
CA GLY A 203 10.47 12.34 -1.20
C GLY A 203 10.64 13.73 -1.83
N ALA A 204 9.89 14.02 -2.90
CA ALA A 204 9.89 15.32 -3.57
C ALA A 204 9.38 16.43 -2.64
N VAL A 205 8.28 16.21 -1.93
CA VAL A 205 7.73 17.17 -0.94
C VAL A 205 8.71 17.38 0.20
N PHE A 206 9.39 16.33 0.70
CA PHE A 206 10.42 16.46 1.72
C PHE A 206 11.56 17.39 1.26
N VAL A 207 12.04 17.20 0.02
CA VAL A 207 13.08 18.06 -0.56
C VAL A 207 12.60 19.51 -0.69
N VAL A 208 11.37 19.73 -1.15
CA VAL A 208 10.76 21.06 -1.24
C VAL A 208 10.60 21.68 0.15
N ALA A 209 10.14 20.92 1.15
CA ALA A 209 9.93 21.41 2.52
C ALA A 209 11.25 21.88 3.17
N VAL A 210 12.29 21.05 3.11
CA VAL A 210 13.63 21.39 3.64
C VAL A 210 14.21 22.59 2.90
N SER A 211 14.11 22.62 1.57
CA SER A 211 14.58 23.75 0.76
C SER A 211 13.81 25.03 1.07
N SER A 212 12.50 24.97 1.25
CA SER A 212 11.66 26.09 1.66
C SER A 212 12.09 26.66 3.01
N TRP A 213 12.35 25.76 3.97
CA TRP A 213 12.83 26.19 5.29
C TRP A 213 14.17 26.94 5.22
N TYR A 214 15.14 26.45 4.38
CA TYR A 214 16.40 27.15 4.16
C TYR A 214 16.20 28.53 3.52
N LEU A 215 15.31 28.66 2.54
CA LEU A 215 15.01 29.94 1.90
C LEU A 215 14.34 30.92 2.88
N ILE A 216 13.43 30.46 3.74
CA ILE A 216 12.83 31.27 4.82
C ILE A 216 13.89 31.76 5.78
N LYS A 217 14.83 30.89 6.17
CA LYS A 217 15.94 31.24 7.08
C LYS A 217 17.09 31.98 6.41
N LYS A 218 17.01 32.20 5.09
CA LYS A 218 18.05 32.81 4.25
C LYS A 218 19.43 32.14 4.37
N ARG A 219 19.42 30.82 4.60
CA ARG A 219 20.62 29.97 4.70
C ARG A 219 20.79 29.14 3.45
N ASP A 220 22.04 28.82 3.10
CA ASP A 220 22.39 27.86 2.02
C ASP A 220 21.49 27.98 0.77
N GLN A 221 21.22 29.24 0.37
CA GLN A 221 20.20 29.58 -0.63
C GLN A 221 20.43 28.91 -1.97
N ARG A 222 21.70 28.72 -2.38
CA ARG A 222 22.05 28.03 -3.62
C ARG A 222 21.65 26.55 -3.54
N LEU A 223 22.02 25.86 -2.45
CA LEU A 223 21.60 24.47 -2.20
C LEU A 223 20.09 24.35 -2.21
N ALA A 224 19.42 25.24 -1.47
CA ALA A 224 17.96 25.23 -1.37
C ALA A 224 17.28 25.42 -2.74
N ARG A 225 17.70 26.39 -3.54
CA ARG A 225 17.12 26.64 -4.87
C ARG A 225 17.36 25.48 -5.83
N GLU A 226 18.58 24.95 -5.91
CA GLU A 226 18.89 23.84 -6.83
C GLU A 226 18.23 22.53 -6.40
N SER A 227 18.20 22.23 -5.09
CA SER A 227 17.45 21.06 -4.58
C SER A 227 15.95 21.20 -4.83
N MET A 228 15.38 22.38 -4.59
CA MET A 228 13.96 22.65 -4.84
C MET A 228 13.59 22.51 -6.31
N LYS A 229 14.45 22.92 -7.25
CA LYS A 229 14.21 22.70 -8.69
C LYS A 229 14.11 21.21 -9.01
N ILE A 230 15.07 20.41 -8.54
CA ILE A 230 15.05 18.95 -8.75
C ILE A 230 13.81 18.35 -8.09
N GLY A 231 13.57 18.66 -6.81
CA GLY A 231 12.42 18.14 -6.07
C GLY A 231 11.09 18.52 -6.70
N ALA A 232 10.90 19.78 -7.13
CA ALA A 232 9.63 20.22 -7.72
C ALA A 232 9.37 19.57 -9.10
N VAL A 233 10.38 19.48 -9.97
CA VAL A 233 10.23 18.85 -11.30
C VAL A 233 9.97 17.35 -11.12
N PHE A 234 10.74 16.66 -10.28
CA PHE A 234 10.55 15.25 -9.98
C PHE A 234 9.17 15.00 -9.37
N GLY A 235 8.74 15.85 -8.41
CA GLY A 235 7.44 15.76 -7.77
C GLY A 235 6.26 15.98 -8.73
N LEU A 236 6.37 16.94 -9.65
CA LEU A 236 5.32 17.14 -10.66
C LEU A 236 5.19 15.93 -11.58
N VAL A 237 6.30 15.39 -12.08
CA VAL A 237 6.29 14.19 -12.90
C VAL A 237 5.70 13.01 -12.14
N ALA A 238 6.15 12.80 -10.90
CA ALA A 238 5.62 11.73 -10.04
C ALA A 238 4.11 11.90 -9.78
N SER A 239 3.63 13.13 -9.52
CA SER A 239 2.20 13.38 -9.26
C SER A 239 1.33 13.12 -10.50
N LEU A 240 1.78 13.49 -11.69
CA LEU A 240 1.08 13.18 -12.93
C LEU A 240 1.07 11.67 -13.24
N LEU A 241 2.19 10.99 -13.00
CA LEU A 241 2.25 9.52 -13.13
C LEU A 241 1.40 8.81 -12.08
N ALA A 242 1.32 9.33 -10.84
CA ALA A 242 0.45 8.79 -9.80
C ALA A 242 -1.04 8.92 -10.17
N ALA A 243 -1.44 10.03 -10.78
CA ALA A 243 -2.80 10.20 -11.29
C ALA A 243 -3.11 9.18 -12.40
N PHE A 244 -2.19 8.99 -13.33
CA PHE A 244 -2.33 7.99 -14.41
C PHE A 244 -2.41 6.56 -13.89
N THR A 245 -1.49 6.16 -13.00
CA THR A 245 -1.53 4.81 -12.40
C THR A 245 -2.72 4.62 -11.47
N GLY A 246 -3.21 5.70 -10.84
CA GLY A 246 -4.42 5.68 -10.02
C GLY A 246 -5.68 5.38 -10.84
N ASP A 247 -5.79 5.93 -12.05
CA ASP A 247 -6.87 5.62 -12.99
C ASP A 247 -6.84 4.15 -13.40
N LEU A 248 -5.65 3.60 -13.76
CA LEU A 248 -5.50 2.18 -14.07
C LEU A 248 -5.86 1.27 -12.88
N SER A 249 -5.49 1.69 -11.66
CA SER A 249 -5.84 0.98 -10.42
C SER A 249 -7.35 0.94 -10.19
N ALA A 250 -8.04 2.05 -10.44
CA ALA A 250 -9.49 2.13 -10.25
C ALA A 250 -10.25 1.14 -11.14
N VAL A 251 -9.87 1.04 -12.43
CA VAL A 251 -10.44 0.04 -13.36
C VAL A 251 -10.23 -1.39 -12.87
N LYS A 252 -9.02 -1.70 -12.36
CA LYS A 252 -8.74 -3.05 -11.85
C LYS A 252 -9.49 -3.36 -10.57
N VAL A 253 -9.58 -2.39 -9.65
CA VAL A 253 -10.37 -2.52 -8.41
C VAL A 253 -11.86 -2.73 -8.75
N ALA A 254 -12.40 -2.00 -9.73
CA ALA A 254 -13.77 -2.19 -10.18
C ALA A 254 -14.06 -3.63 -10.65
N LYS A 255 -13.09 -4.25 -11.33
CA LYS A 255 -13.22 -5.61 -11.86
C LYS A 255 -13.03 -6.71 -10.81
N VAL A 256 -12.05 -6.52 -9.91
CA VAL A 256 -11.59 -7.58 -8.98
C VAL A 256 -12.19 -7.42 -7.59
N GLN A 257 -12.39 -6.19 -7.13
CA GLN A 257 -12.88 -5.87 -5.79
C GLN A 257 -14.03 -4.84 -5.85
N PRO A 258 -15.15 -5.15 -6.50
CA PRO A 258 -16.25 -4.20 -6.70
C PRO A 258 -16.81 -3.66 -5.38
N MET A 259 -16.86 -4.46 -4.30
CA MET A 259 -17.29 -4.01 -2.97
C MET A 259 -16.37 -2.91 -2.41
N LYS A 260 -15.06 -2.99 -2.66
CA LYS A 260 -14.11 -1.92 -2.29
C LYS A 260 -14.45 -0.62 -3.02
N LEU A 261 -14.69 -0.69 -4.34
CA LEU A 261 -15.08 0.48 -5.12
C LEU A 261 -16.39 1.07 -4.61
N ALA A 262 -17.41 0.26 -4.38
CA ALA A 262 -18.69 0.69 -3.85
C ALA A 262 -18.54 1.36 -2.46
N ALA A 263 -17.70 0.80 -1.58
CA ALA A 263 -17.46 1.37 -0.25
C ALA A 263 -16.70 2.70 -0.31
N MET A 264 -15.65 2.80 -1.15
CA MET A 264 -14.87 4.04 -1.25
C MET A 264 -15.64 5.17 -1.97
N GLU A 265 -16.70 4.84 -2.71
CA GLU A 265 -17.59 5.82 -3.35
C GLU A 265 -18.88 6.07 -2.58
N ALA A 266 -19.13 5.34 -1.48
CA ALA A 266 -20.42 5.29 -0.79
C ALA A 266 -21.58 5.09 -1.77
N LEU A 267 -21.37 4.18 -2.73
CA LEU A 267 -22.33 3.80 -3.76
C LEU A 267 -23.19 2.66 -3.22
N TYR A 268 -24.42 2.97 -2.80
CA TYR A 268 -25.31 1.97 -2.22
C TYR A 268 -26.01 1.16 -3.30
N ASP A 269 -26.58 1.82 -4.29
CA ASP A 269 -27.18 1.21 -5.46
C ASP A 269 -26.38 1.59 -6.70
N GLY A 270 -26.08 0.62 -7.54
CA GLY A 270 -25.33 0.80 -8.78
C GLY A 270 -26.18 1.24 -9.96
N GLY A 271 -25.54 1.37 -11.10
CA GLY A 271 -26.23 1.76 -12.34
C GLY A 271 -25.28 2.06 -13.48
N ASN A 272 -25.86 2.55 -14.57
CA ASN A 272 -25.13 3.06 -15.72
C ASN A 272 -24.97 4.60 -15.58
N GLY A 273 -23.85 5.13 -16.05
CA GLY A 273 -23.61 6.58 -16.02
C GLY A 273 -23.50 7.17 -14.63
N VAL A 274 -22.97 6.41 -13.67
CA VAL A 274 -22.86 6.81 -12.27
C VAL A 274 -21.90 7.97 -12.09
N SER A 275 -22.33 8.96 -11.28
CA SER A 275 -21.52 10.14 -10.95
C SER A 275 -20.41 9.78 -9.97
N LEU A 276 -19.19 10.30 -10.17
CA LEU A 276 -18.10 10.28 -9.18
C LEU A 276 -18.43 11.25 -8.05
N THR A 277 -18.50 10.78 -6.84
CA THR A 277 -18.78 11.62 -5.68
C THR A 277 -17.56 12.45 -5.31
N ALA A 278 -17.59 13.77 -5.56
CA ALA A 278 -16.53 14.67 -5.11
C ALA A 278 -16.65 14.99 -3.62
N PHE A 279 -17.86 15.19 -3.13
CA PHE A 279 -18.16 15.45 -1.73
C PHE A 279 -19.52 14.82 -1.36
N ALA A 280 -19.61 14.31 -0.14
CA ALA A 280 -20.88 13.94 0.50
C ALA A 280 -20.72 13.93 2.02
N ALA A 281 -21.83 14.12 2.75
CA ALA A 281 -21.84 14.06 4.21
C ALA A 281 -22.15 12.63 4.68
N VAL A 282 -21.14 11.80 4.76
CA VAL A 282 -21.23 10.46 5.34
C VAL A 282 -20.86 10.55 6.82
N ASN A 283 -21.70 10.01 7.73
CA ASN A 283 -21.38 10.05 9.16
C ASN A 283 -20.10 9.27 9.44
N PRO A 284 -19.02 9.90 9.97
CA PRO A 284 -17.72 9.22 10.14
C PRO A 284 -17.72 8.18 11.27
N PHE A 285 -18.70 8.18 12.16
CA PHE A 285 -18.75 7.34 13.36
C PHE A 285 -19.77 6.20 13.26
N ARG A 286 -20.49 6.08 12.17
CA ARG A 286 -21.53 5.07 11.98
C ARG A 286 -21.57 4.58 10.55
N GLN A 287 -21.66 3.25 10.38
CA GLN A 287 -21.96 2.65 9.08
C GLN A 287 -23.30 3.20 8.56
N PRO A 288 -23.37 3.71 7.32
CA PRO A 288 -24.61 4.19 6.75
C PRO A 288 -25.61 3.05 6.55
N ASP A 289 -26.89 3.38 6.57
CA ASP A 289 -27.95 2.43 6.20
C ASP A 289 -28.02 2.30 4.67
N TYR A 290 -27.07 1.57 4.11
CA TYR A 290 -27.00 1.31 2.68
C TYR A 290 -28.18 0.42 2.20
N ALA A 291 -28.79 -0.37 3.09
CA ALA A 291 -29.90 -1.24 2.73
C ALA A 291 -31.17 -0.45 2.39
N ALA A 292 -31.33 0.76 2.94
CA ALA A 292 -32.41 1.66 2.58
C ALA A 292 -32.27 2.22 1.14
N GLY A 293 -31.10 2.05 0.53
CA GLY A 293 -30.79 2.59 -0.79
C GLY A 293 -30.58 4.10 -0.81
N GLY A 294 -30.52 4.67 -2.02
CA GLY A 294 -30.40 6.11 -2.22
C GLY A 294 -28.96 6.64 -2.17
N GLU A 295 -28.85 7.94 -2.01
CA GLU A 295 -27.56 8.64 -2.02
C GLU A 295 -27.22 9.23 -0.65
N PRO A 296 -25.90 9.33 -0.32
CA PRO A 296 -25.51 10.03 0.90
C PRO A 296 -25.95 11.50 0.87
N PRO A 297 -26.25 12.09 2.04
CA PRO A 297 -26.67 13.50 2.13
C PRO A 297 -25.64 14.48 1.56
N LEU A 298 -26.09 15.62 1.06
CA LEU A 298 -25.26 16.72 0.54
C LEU A 298 -24.24 16.25 -0.52
N ARG A 299 -24.62 15.28 -1.35
CA ARG A 299 -23.75 14.76 -2.41
C ARG A 299 -23.53 15.79 -3.52
N ILE A 300 -22.26 16.05 -3.82
CA ILE A 300 -21.82 16.77 -5.01
C ILE A 300 -21.05 15.76 -5.87
N GLY A 301 -21.58 15.46 -7.05
CA GLY A 301 -21.02 14.47 -7.97
C GLY A 301 -20.59 15.09 -9.29
N ILE A 302 -19.58 14.48 -9.91
CA ILE A 302 -19.17 14.73 -11.30
C ILE A 302 -19.96 13.75 -12.16
N PRO A 303 -20.88 14.21 -13.02
CA PRO A 303 -21.72 13.32 -13.83
C PRO A 303 -20.87 12.36 -14.66
N TYR A 304 -21.29 11.09 -14.77
CA TYR A 304 -20.61 10.00 -15.46
C TYR A 304 -19.20 9.66 -14.94
N GLY A 305 -18.67 10.41 -13.98
CA GLY A 305 -17.27 10.34 -13.56
C GLY A 305 -16.89 8.99 -12.98
N LEU A 306 -17.78 8.33 -12.22
CA LEU A 306 -17.47 7.01 -11.66
C LEU A 306 -17.53 5.91 -12.71
N SER A 307 -18.50 5.96 -13.63
CA SER A 307 -18.53 5.02 -14.76
C SER A 307 -17.28 5.15 -15.63
N ILE A 308 -16.83 6.36 -15.93
CA ILE A 308 -15.58 6.60 -16.68
C ILE A 308 -14.39 6.04 -15.90
N LEU A 309 -14.27 6.35 -14.60
CA LEU A 309 -13.14 5.90 -13.77
C LEU A 309 -13.09 4.37 -13.62
N ALA A 310 -14.25 3.72 -13.52
CA ALA A 310 -14.33 2.27 -13.29
C ALA A 310 -14.23 1.42 -14.56
N THR A 311 -14.69 1.96 -15.70
CA THR A 311 -14.88 1.16 -16.93
C THR A 311 -14.31 1.80 -18.20
N HIS A 312 -13.85 3.05 -18.15
CA HIS A 312 -13.49 3.90 -19.31
C HIS A 312 -14.66 4.11 -20.28
N ASP A 313 -15.91 3.85 -19.82
CA ASP A 313 -17.14 4.08 -20.58
C ASP A 313 -18.08 5.01 -19.79
N PRO A 314 -18.53 6.15 -20.32
CA PRO A 314 -19.48 7.03 -19.62
C PRO A 314 -20.79 6.34 -19.23
N GLN A 315 -21.20 5.31 -19.98
CA GLN A 315 -22.41 4.52 -19.71
C GLN A 315 -22.11 3.16 -19.06
N GLY A 316 -20.85 2.91 -18.68
CA GLY A 316 -20.42 1.69 -18.03
C GLY A 316 -21.20 1.43 -16.73
N PHE A 317 -21.64 0.19 -16.53
CA PHE A 317 -22.33 -0.22 -15.31
C PHE A 317 -21.34 -0.36 -14.14
N VAL A 318 -21.68 0.23 -13.01
CA VAL A 318 -20.91 0.10 -11.75
C VAL A 318 -21.85 -0.43 -10.68
N PRO A 319 -21.57 -1.63 -10.10
CA PRO A 319 -22.41 -2.19 -9.04
C PRO A 319 -22.24 -1.44 -7.73
N GLY A 320 -23.33 -1.20 -7.01
CA GLY A 320 -23.33 -0.69 -5.66
C GLY A 320 -23.29 -1.81 -4.60
N VAL A 321 -23.27 -1.43 -3.34
CA VAL A 321 -23.23 -2.35 -2.20
C VAL A 321 -24.40 -3.34 -2.26
N ASN A 322 -25.62 -2.84 -2.51
CA ASN A 322 -26.84 -3.65 -2.54
C ASN A 322 -26.84 -4.62 -3.72
N ASP A 323 -26.35 -4.23 -4.90
CA ASP A 323 -26.22 -5.12 -6.05
C ASP A 323 -25.29 -6.29 -5.75
N ILE A 324 -24.12 -5.99 -5.15
CA ILE A 324 -23.13 -7.03 -4.83
C ILE A 324 -23.65 -7.99 -3.77
N LEU A 325 -24.43 -7.50 -2.79
CA LEU A 325 -25.01 -8.35 -1.74
C LEU A 325 -26.17 -9.20 -2.25
N ASN A 326 -27.01 -8.66 -3.14
CA ASN A 326 -28.22 -9.35 -3.61
C ASN A 326 -28.00 -10.12 -4.92
N GLY A 327 -26.83 -9.96 -5.56
CA GLY A 327 -26.56 -10.49 -6.89
C GLY A 327 -27.09 -9.58 -8.00
N TYR A 328 -26.40 -9.55 -9.12
CA TYR A 328 -26.75 -8.72 -10.28
C TYR A 328 -26.36 -9.40 -11.59
N VAL A 329 -26.83 -8.85 -12.70
CA VAL A 329 -26.42 -9.29 -14.03
C VAL A 329 -25.46 -8.28 -14.62
N ARG A 330 -24.28 -8.73 -15.02
CA ARG A 330 -23.28 -7.91 -15.70
C ARG A 330 -23.76 -7.51 -17.11
N PRO A 331 -23.21 -6.45 -17.71
CA PRO A 331 -23.55 -6.05 -19.07
C PRO A 331 -23.32 -7.12 -20.14
N ASP A 332 -22.40 -8.07 -19.90
CA ASP A 332 -22.12 -9.22 -20.76
C ASP A 332 -23.14 -10.38 -20.60
N GLY A 333 -24.16 -10.21 -19.75
CA GLY A 333 -25.16 -11.22 -19.44
C GLY A 333 -24.76 -12.22 -18.37
N THR A 334 -23.56 -12.17 -17.83
CA THR A 334 -23.09 -13.05 -16.75
C THR A 334 -23.80 -12.70 -15.44
N ARG A 335 -24.38 -13.69 -14.78
CA ARG A 335 -25.01 -13.52 -13.47
C ARG A 335 -23.96 -13.60 -12.36
N GLU A 336 -23.84 -12.55 -11.56
CA GLU A 336 -23.12 -12.58 -10.30
C GLU A 336 -24.00 -13.12 -9.19
N LEU A 337 -23.45 -14.05 -8.41
CA LEU A 337 -24.16 -14.68 -7.30
C LEU A 337 -24.36 -13.69 -6.15
N SER A 338 -25.47 -13.83 -5.44
CA SER A 338 -25.69 -13.10 -4.19
C SER A 338 -24.71 -13.53 -3.10
N ALA A 339 -24.56 -12.69 -2.07
CA ALA A 339 -23.76 -13.01 -0.90
C ALA A 339 -24.21 -14.31 -0.22
N GLU A 340 -25.51 -14.52 -0.12
CA GLU A 340 -26.11 -15.73 0.48
C GLU A 340 -25.79 -17.00 -0.33
N GLU A 341 -25.87 -16.94 -1.67
CA GLU A 341 -25.46 -18.04 -2.54
C GLU A 341 -23.96 -18.35 -2.42
N LYS A 342 -23.10 -17.32 -2.32
CA LYS A 342 -21.66 -17.47 -2.10
C LYS A 342 -21.35 -18.08 -0.72
N MET A 343 -22.06 -17.64 0.32
CA MET A 343 -21.93 -18.18 1.68
C MET A 343 -22.33 -19.66 1.73
N GLU A 344 -23.39 -20.06 1.04
CA GLU A 344 -23.80 -21.47 0.99
C GLU A 344 -22.76 -22.33 0.26
N LYS A 345 -22.24 -21.87 -0.88
CA LYS A 345 -21.13 -22.55 -1.57
C LYS A 345 -19.88 -22.67 -0.70
N GLY A 346 -19.56 -21.62 0.06
CA GLY A 346 -18.45 -21.64 1.02
C GLY A 346 -18.65 -22.68 2.13
N ARG A 347 -19.86 -22.81 2.69
CA ARG A 347 -20.19 -23.86 3.67
C ARG A 347 -20.05 -25.25 3.07
N ILE A 348 -20.50 -25.43 1.82
CA ILE A 348 -20.31 -26.70 1.08
C ILE A 348 -18.82 -27.02 0.96
N ALA A 349 -17.98 -26.05 0.58
CA ALA A 349 -16.54 -26.24 0.46
C ALA A 349 -15.88 -26.64 1.80
N ILE A 350 -16.20 -25.95 2.91
CA ILE A 350 -15.68 -26.27 4.25
C ILE A 350 -16.10 -27.67 4.69
N ASN A 351 -17.38 -28.01 4.55
CA ASN A 351 -17.90 -29.32 4.93
C ASN A 351 -17.31 -30.44 4.06
N THR A 352 -17.13 -30.18 2.76
CA THR A 352 -16.52 -31.15 1.84
C THR A 352 -15.05 -31.39 2.18
N LEU A 353 -14.30 -30.35 2.53
CA LEU A 353 -12.92 -30.48 2.98
C LEU A 353 -12.83 -31.32 4.27
N ALA A 354 -13.71 -31.09 5.24
CA ALA A 354 -13.75 -31.87 6.47
C ALA A 354 -14.01 -33.36 6.17
N ARG A 355 -15.02 -33.65 5.33
CA ARG A 355 -15.35 -35.02 4.89
C ARG A 355 -14.21 -35.67 4.10
N TYR A 356 -13.59 -34.95 3.18
CA TYR A 356 -12.45 -35.44 2.40
C TYR A 356 -11.33 -35.92 3.33
N ARG A 357 -10.98 -35.16 4.34
CA ARG A 357 -9.94 -35.50 5.30
C ARG A 357 -10.31 -36.68 6.19
N GLU A 358 -11.56 -36.75 6.67
CA GLU A 358 -12.08 -37.87 7.45
C GLU A 358 -12.03 -39.17 6.63
N ARG A 359 -12.53 -39.16 5.37
CA ARG A 359 -12.55 -40.31 4.49
C ARG A 359 -11.15 -40.74 4.07
N LYS A 360 -10.25 -39.78 3.85
CA LYS A 360 -8.85 -40.10 3.55
C LYS A 360 -8.15 -40.76 4.75
N ALA A 361 -8.37 -40.28 5.97
CA ALA A 361 -7.84 -40.90 7.18
C ALA A 361 -8.41 -42.33 7.43
N ALA A 362 -9.62 -42.60 6.95
CA ALA A 362 -10.26 -43.92 6.97
C ALA A 362 -9.86 -44.80 5.79
N ASN A 363 -8.88 -44.39 4.94
CA ASN A 363 -8.45 -45.10 3.74
C ASN A 363 -9.58 -45.39 2.76
N ALA A 364 -10.50 -44.43 2.55
CA ALA A 364 -11.58 -44.55 1.60
C ALA A 364 -11.10 -44.77 0.15
N ASP A 365 -11.98 -45.28 -0.70
CA ASP A 365 -11.67 -45.56 -2.11
C ASP A 365 -11.28 -44.26 -2.86
N SER A 366 -10.34 -44.40 -3.81
CA SER A 366 -9.84 -43.28 -4.61
C SER A 366 -10.94 -42.59 -5.43
N SER A 367 -11.96 -43.32 -5.85
CA SER A 367 -13.10 -42.76 -6.60
C SER A 367 -13.96 -41.85 -5.71
N GLU A 368 -14.17 -42.20 -4.44
CA GLU A 368 -14.90 -41.36 -3.47
C GLU A 368 -14.11 -40.09 -3.17
N LEU A 369 -12.80 -40.23 -2.95
CA LEU A 369 -11.93 -39.07 -2.69
C LEU A 369 -11.85 -38.11 -3.89
N ALA A 370 -11.83 -38.62 -5.12
CA ALA A 370 -11.88 -37.81 -6.33
C ALA A 370 -13.20 -37.03 -6.43
N GLY A 371 -14.37 -37.66 -6.20
CA GLY A 371 -15.64 -36.94 -6.21
C GLY A 371 -15.78 -35.88 -5.14
N LEU A 372 -15.21 -36.11 -3.95
CA LEU A 372 -15.14 -35.06 -2.91
C LEU A 372 -14.21 -33.92 -3.30
N ASN A 373 -13.07 -34.24 -3.94
CA ASN A 373 -12.14 -33.20 -4.41
C ASN A 373 -12.77 -32.35 -5.53
N ASP A 374 -13.46 -32.97 -6.49
CA ASP A 374 -14.16 -32.23 -7.56
C ASP A 374 -15.21 -31.28 -6.98
N THR A 375 -15.98 -31.74 -5.99
CA THR A 375 -16.96 -30.89 -5.29
C THR A 375 -16.30 -29.77 -4.54
N LEU A 376 -15.15 -30.01 -3.90
CA LEU A 376 -14.37 -29.00 -3.19
C LEU A 376 -13.85 -27.95 -4.16
N GLN A 377 -13.18 -28.35 -5.24
CA GLN A 377 -12.60 -27.42 -6.22
C GLN A 377 -13.68 -26.55 -6.89
N ALA A 378 -14.85 -27.10 -7.20
CA ALA A 378 -15.98 -26.34 -7.76
C ALA A 378 -16.51 -25.23 -6.81
N ASN A 379 -16.34 -25.39 -5.51
CA ASN A 379 -16.80 -24.43 -4.50
C ASN A 379 -15.65 -23.65 -3.84
N MET A 380 -14.39 -23.97 -4.15
CA MET A 380 -13.20 -23.35 -3.57
C MET A 380 -13.13 -21.83 -3.76
N PRO A 381 -13.55 -21.24 -4.91
CA PRO A 381 -13.59 -19.79 -5.08
C PRO A 381 -14.43 -19.04 -4.03
N TYR A 382 -15.32 -19.75 -3.33
CA TYR A 382 -16.21 -19.21 -2.30
C TYR A 382 -15.83 -19.67 -0.88
N PHE A 383 -14.69 -20.33 -0.71
CA PHE A 383 -14.30 -20.97 0.55
C PHE A 383 -14.38 -20.01 1.75
N GLY A 384 -13.85 -18.80 1.60
CA GLY A 384 -13.85 -17.79 2.65
C GLY A 384 -15.24 -17.35 3.09
N TYR A 385 -16.22 -17.35 2.17
CA TYR A 385 -17.59 -16.96 2.49
C TYR A 385 -18.28 -17.93 3.47
N GLY A 386 -17.80 -19.17 3.57
CA GLY A 386 -18.33 -20.15 4.52
C GLY A 386 -18.12 -19.80 6.00
N TYR A 387 -17.17 -18.91 6.31
CA TYR A 387 -16.92 -18.39 7.66
C TYR A 387 -17.82 -17.20 8.02
N ILE A 388 -18.42 -16.55 7.04
CA ILE A 388 -19.23 -15.35 7.20
C ILE A 388 -20.61 -15.74 7.76
N LYS A 389 -21.04 -15.05 8.81
CA LYS A 389 -22.33 -15.34 9.49
C LYS A 389 -23.47 -14.49 8.94
N ASP A 390 -23.18 -13.22 8.66
CA ASP A 390 -24.13 -12.26 8.13
C ASP A 390 -23.51 -11.57 6.90
N LYS A 391 -24.30 -11.43 5.82
CA LYS A 391 -23.88 -10.72 4.61
C LYS A 391 -23.41 -9.28 4.85
N ALA A 392 -23.88 -8.64 5.92
CA ALA A 392 -23.43 -7.30 6.32
C ALA A 392 -21.93 -7.27 6.69
N GLU A 393 -21.34 -8.39 7.13
CA GLU A 393 -19.90 -8.49 7.42
C GLU A 393 -19.04 -8.34 6.16
N LEU A 394 -19.61 -8.57 4.97
CA LEU A 394 -18.91 -8.41 3.69
C LEU A 394 -18.71 -6.95 3.29
N VAL A 395 -19.38 -6.03 3.96
CA VAL A 395 -19.32 -4.60 3.63
C VAL A 395 -18.24 -3.93 4.48
N PRO A 396 -17.18 -3.39 3.86
CA PRO A 396 -16.16 -2.62 4.57
C PRO A 396 -16.76 -1.43 5.30
N TYR A 397 -16.00 -0.85 6.26
CA TYR A 397 -16.46 0.37 6.93
C TYR A 397 -16.45 1.54 5.95
N ILE A 398 -17.61 1.81 5.36
CA ILE A 398 -17.81 2.78 4.28
C ILE A 398 -17.26 4.17 4.63
N PRO A 399 -17.54 4.79 5.82
CA PRO A 399 -17.08 6.14 6.08
C PRO A 399 -15.56 6.29 5.99
N LEU A 400 -14.80 5.33 6.53
CA LEU A 400 -13.35 5.37 6.51
C LEU A 400 -12.79 5.24 5.09
N CYS A 401 -13.31 4.27 4.32
CA CYS A 401 -12.92 4.10 2.91
C CYS A 401 -13.25 5.34 2.08
N PHE A 402 -14.45 5.90 2.29
CA PHE A 402 -14.94 7.08 1.58
C PHE A 402 -14.06 8.32 1.82
N TYR A 403 -13.81 8.67 3.08
CA TYR A 403 -13.02 9.86 3.39
C TYR A 403 -11.54 9.68 3.07
N ALA A 404 -10.97 8.50 3.32
CA ALA A 404 -9.58 8.22 2.97
C ALA A 404 -9.33 8.36 1.46
N PHE A 405 -10.24 7.87 0.62
CA PHE A 405 -10.14 8.04 -0.83
C PHE A 405 -10.17 9.52 -1.25
N ARG A 406 -11.07 10.32 -0.69
CA ARG A 406 -11.16 11.77 -1.00
C ARG A 406 -9.92 12.52 -0.55
N VAL A 407 -9.39 12.19 0.63
CA VAL A 407 -8.14 12.80 1.13
C VAL A 407 -6.98 12.47 0.20
N MET A 408 -6.84 11.20 -0.19
CA MET A 408 -5.77 10.76 -1.12
C MET A 408 -5.84 11.51 -2.46
N VAL A 409 -7.00 11.49 -3.11
CA VAL A 409 -7.19 12.11 -4.44
C VAL A 409 -7.08 13.62 -4.38
N GLY A 410 -7.70 14.26 -3.37
CA GLY A 410 -7.67 15.69 -3.19
C GLY A 410 -6.25 16.23 -2.93
N LEU A 411 -5.49 15.54 -2.09
CA LEU A 411 -4.08 15.89 -1.85
C LEU A 411 -3.21 15.58 -3.08
N GLY A 412 -3.49 14.52 -3.84
CA GLY A 412 -2.83 14.25 -5.11
C GLY A 412 -2.97 15.42 -6.09
N ALA A 413 -4.18 15.91 -6.29
CA ALA A 413 -4.45 17.09 -7.11
C ALA A 413 -3.74 18.36 -6.57
N TYR A 414 -3.75 18.53 -5.24
CA TYR A 414 -3.03 19.62 -4.58
C TYR A 414 -1.51 19.57 -4.88
N PHE A 415 -0.87 18.40 -4.86
CA PHE A 415 0.57 18.29 -5.16
C PHE A 415 0.90 18.63 -6.61
N ILE A 416 0.05 18.27 -7.57
CA ILE A 416 0.23 18.71 -8.97
C ILE A 416 0.28 20.25 -9.03
N LEU A 417 -0.68 20.93 -8.40
CA LEU A 417 -0.75 22.38 -8.37
C LEU A 417 0.44 23.01 -7.63
N LEU A 418 0.80 22.46 -6.46
CA LEU A 418 1.92 22.93 -5.64
C LEU A 418 3.23 22.91 -6.44
N PHE A 419 3.57 21.78 -7.05
CA PHE A 419 4.80 21.66 -7.81
C PHE A 419 4.79 22.53 -9.07
N ALA A 420 3.68 22.63 -9.78
CA ALA A 420 3.55 23.50 -10.94
C ALA A 420 3.79 24.98 -10.57
N VAL A 421 3.18 25.44 -9.47
CA VAL A 421 3.38 26.82 -8.96
C VAL A 421 4.83 27.06 -8.52
N ILE A 422 5.43 26.12 -7.79
CA ILE A 422 6.83 26.22 -7.37
C ILE A 422 7.76 26.31 -8.58
N ILE A 423 7.58 25.46 -9.59
CA ILE A 423 8.37 25.49 -10.83
C ILE A 423 8.21 26.84 -11.53
N PHE A 424 6.97 27.31 -11.69
CA PHE A 424 6.71 28.60 -12.31
C PHE A 424 7.47 29.74 -11.61
N LEU A 425 7.43 29.78 -10.28
CA LEU A 425 8.08 30.82 -9.51
C LEU A 425 9.62 30.69 -9.53
N LEU A 426 10.18 29.48 -9.54
CA LEU A 426 11.63 29.28 -9.62
C LEU A 426 12.23 29.73 -10.94
N TYR A 427 11.49 29.59 -12.07
CA TYR A 427 12.00 29.90 -13.40
C TYR A 427 11.57 31.26 -13.95
N LYS A 428 10.40 31.77 -13.56
CA LYS A 428 9.82 33.01 -14.09
C LYS A 428 9.81 34.17 -13.10
N ARG A 429 9.98 33.91 -11.83
CA ARG A 429 9.92 34.90 -10.73
C ARG A 429 11.00 34.61 -9.70
N ASP A 430 10.96 35.34 -8.60
CA ASP A 430 11.79 35.04 -7.42
C ASP A 430 10.91 34.51 -6.29
N ILE A 431 11.00 33.18 -6.08
CA ILE A 431 10.18 32.49 -5.07
C ILE A 431 10.36 33.05 -3.65
N GLN A 432 11.52 33.63 -3.34
CA GLN A 432 11.77 34.22 -2.02
C GLN A 432 10.86 35.41 -1.70
N LYS A 433 10.29 36.06 -2.70
CA LYS A 433 9.30 37.14 -2.51
C LYS A 433 7.94 36.62 -2.04
N TYR A 434 7.70 35.31 -2.14
CA TYR A 434 6.40 34.67 -1.81
C TYR A 434 6.54 33.80 -0.55
N GLY A 435 6.85 34.44 0.60
CA GLY A 435 7.09 33.74 1.86
C GLY A 435 5.98 32.78 2.29
N TYR A 436 4.71 33.12 1.99
CA TYR A 436 3.57 32.24 2.26
C TYR A 436 3.62 30.92 1.50
N LEU A 437 4.13 30.92 0.25
CA LEU A 437 4.30 29.69 -0.54
C LEU A 437 5.46 28.84 -0.01
N LEU A 438 6.51 29.45 0.51
CA LEU A 438 7.57 28.71 1.19
C LEU A 438 7.04 28.03 2.46
N TRP A 439 6.22 28.70 3.26
CA TRP A 439 5.54 28.07 4.40
C TRP A 439 4.58 26.98 3.97
N LEU A 440 3.84 27.17 2.87
CA LEU A 440 3.01 26.12 2.29
C LEU A 440 3.85 24.90 1.89
N GLY A 441 5.03 25.12 1.29
CA GLY A 441 5.99 24.05 0.99
C GLY A 441 6.42 23.26 2.24
N VAL A 442 6.69 23.94 3.36
CA VAL A 442 7.01 23.26 4.64
C VAL A 442 5.81 22.47 5.17
N LEU A 443 4.64 23.08 5.21
CA LEU A 443 3.42 22.49 5.74
C LEU A 443 2.86 21.37 4.86
N SER A 444 3.31 21.25 3.62
CA SER A 444 2.95 20.17 2.71
C SER A 444 3.54 18.81 3.10
N LEU A 445 4.60 18.80 3.92
CA LEU A 445 5.25 17.55 4.29
C LEU A 445 4.32 16.58 5.03
N PRO A 446 3.64 16.95 6.12
CA PRO A 446 2.67 16.05 6.74
C PRO A 446 1.51 15.68 5.81
N LEU A 447 1.10 16.56 4.89
CA LEU A 447 0.03 16.26 3.93
C LEU A 447 0.43 15.16 2.94
N ALA A 448 1.72 15.06 2.56
CA ALA A 448 2.20 13.99 1.70
C ALA A 448 2.11 12.63 2.38
N TYR A 449 2.46 12.55 3.66
CA TYR A 449 2.28 11.33 4.46
C TYR A 449 0.80 10.98 4.63
N ILE A 450 -0.04 11.96 4.97
CA ILE A 450 -1.49 11.75 5.10
C ILE A 450 -2.10 11.21 3.80
N ALA A 451 -1.71 11.73 2.64
CA ALA A 451 -2.18 11.23 1.36
C ALA A 451 -1.76 9.78 1.11
N SER A 452 -0.50 9.45 1.42
CA SER A 452 0.05 8.11 1.25
C SER A 452 -0.60 7.09 2.21
N GLU A 453 -0.77 7.44 3.48
CA GLU A 453 -1.48 6.61 4.46
C GLU A 453 -2.97 6.43 4.11
N ALA A 454 -3.62 7.49 3.63
CA ALA A 454 -5.00 7.41 3.17
C ALA A 454 -5.15 6.39 2.02
N GLY A 455 -4.18 6.31 1.11
CA GLY A 455 -4.13 5.28 0.07
C GLY A 455 -4.08 3.86 0.64
N TRP A 456 -3.25 3.61 1.67
CA TRP A 456 -3.20 2.33 2.36
C TRP A 456 -4.47 2.01 3.12
N ILE A 457 -5.08 2.98 3.79
CA ILE A 457 -6.38 2.80 4.44
C ILE A 457 -7.42 2.34 3.41
N VAL A 458 -7.52 2.96 2.24
CA VAL A 458 -8.43 2.51 1.18
C VAL A 458 -8.10 1.08 0.73
N ALA A 459 -6.82 0.77 0.52
CA ALA A 459 -6.40 -0.54 0.05
C ALA A 459 -6.74 -1.66 1.04
N GLU A 460 -6.47 -1.45 2.34
CA GLU A 460 -6.53 -2.47 3.37
C GLU A 460 -7.88 -2.53 4.10
N MET A 461 -8.48 -1.39 4.41
CA MET A 461 -9.83 -1.35 4.99
C MET A 461 -10.89 -1.68 3.95
N GLY A 462 -10.70 -1.25 2.68
CA GLY A 462 -11.61 -1.57 1.59
C GLY A 462 -11.64 -3.05 1.19
N ARG A 463 -10.68 -3.86 1.60
CA ARG A 463 -10.71 -5.32 1.38
C ARG A 463 -11.29 -6.12 2.54
N GLN A 464 -11.62 -5.48 3.68
CA GLN A 464 -12.23 -6.21 4.78
C GLN A 464 -13.59 -6.79 4.38
N PRO A 465 -13.97 -7.99 4.89
CA PRO A 465 -13.32 -8.76 5.98
C PRO A 465 -12.14 -9.67 5.54
N TRP A 466 -11.64 -9.53 4.33
CA TRP A 466 -10.69 -10.47 3.73
C TRP A 466 -9.24 -10.25 4.16
N ALA A 467 -8.57 -11.29 4.60
CA ALA A 467 -7.12 -11.39 4.59
C ALA A 467 -6.62 -11.78 3.18
N ILE A 468 -7.29 -12.76 2.54
CA ILE A 468 -7.12 -13.09 1.12
C ILE A 468 -8.50 -13.03 0.49
N GLN A 469 -8.64 -12.23 -0.55
CA GLN A 469 -9.91 -11.97 -1.21
C GLN A 469 -10.67 -13.25 -1.53
N ASP A 470 -11.91 -13.37 -1.04
CA ASP A 470 -12.85 -14.47 -1.23
C ASP A 470 -12.43 -15.84 -0.62
N LEU A 471 -11.14 -16.04 -0.31
CA LEU A 471 -10.59 -17.31 0.15
C LEU A 471 -10.39 -17.39 1.66
N LEU A 472 -9.91 -16.33 2.29
CA LEU A 472 -9.60 -16.36 3.73
C LEU A 472 -10.00 -15.05 4.41
N PRO A 473 -11.05 -15.05 5.24
CA PRO A 473 -11.39 -13.88 6.04
C PRO A 473 -10.43 -13.70 7.21
N THR A 474 -10.34 -12.49 7.74
CA THR A 474 -9.46 -12.14 8.87
C THR A 474 -9.73 -12.99 10.11
N CYS A 475 -10.98 -13.37 10.36
CA CYS A 475 -11.34 -14.23 11.51
C CYS A 475 -10.72 -15.63 11.45
N ALA A 476 -10.43 -16.15 10.25
CA ALA A 476 -9.78 -17.44 10.06
C ALA A 476 -8.25 -17.33 9.88
N ALA A 477 -7.75 -16.11 9.60
CA ALA A 477 -6.35 -15.86 9.29
C ALA A 477 -5.45 -15.68 10.53
N VAL A 478 -6.01 -15.21 11.65
CA VAL A 478 -5.27 -14.91 12.88
C VAL A 478 -4.83 -16.18 13.62
N SER A 479 -3.75 -16.05 14.40
CA SER A 479 -3.24 -17.10 15.25
C SER A 479 -4.18 -17.37 16.43
N ASP A 480 -4.14 -18.59 16.95
CA ASP A 480 -4.82 -18.97 18.19
C ASP A 480 -3.98 -18.51 19.40
N ILE A 481 -4.07 -17.24 19.72
CA ILE A 481 -3.35 -16.58 20.81
C ILE A 481 -4.32 -15.75 21.66
N SER A 482 -3.98 -15.54 22.94
CA SER A 482 -4.86 -14.76 23.82
C SER A 482 -4.89 -13.27 23.43
N ALA A 483 -6.08 -12.67 23.45
CA ALA A 483 -6.26 -11.24 23.23
C ALA A 483 -5.38 -10.36 24.13
N GLY A 484 -5.20 -10.78 25.40
CA GLY A 484 -4.34 -10.08 26.35
C GLY A 484 -2.87 -10.04 25.95
N SER A 485 -2.34 -11.14 25.40
CA SER A 485 -0.94 -11.18 24.91
C SER A 485 -0.74 -10.22 23.73
N VAL A 486 -1.69 -10.18 22.80
CA VAL A 486 -1.62 -9.27 21.66
C VAL A 486 -1.76 -7.81 22.11
N ALA A 487 -2.66 -7.51 23.03
CA ALA A 487 -2.80 -6.16 23.58
C ALA A 487 -1.51 -5.67 24.25
N VAL A 488 -0.82 -6.52 25.02
CA VAL A 488 0.47 -6.16 25.63
C VAL A 488 1.51 -5.84 24.57
N THR A 489 1.66 -6.68 23.54
CA THR A 489 2.63 -6.42 22.45
C THR A 489 2.26 -5.19 21.63
N PHE A 490 0.97 -4.92 21.43
CA PHE A 490 0.50 -3.69 20.79
C PHE A 490 1.00 -2.43 21.52
N PHE A 491 0.83 -2.35 22.85
CA PHE A 491 1.29 -1.19 23.61
C PHE A 491 2.82 -1.08 23.68
N ILE A 492 3.54 -2.21 23.71
CA ILE A 492 5.00 -2.21 23.61
C ILE A 492 5.44 -1.65 22.26
N PHE A 493 4.84 -2.07 21.15
CA PHE A 493 5.17 -1.58 19.81
C PHE A 493 4.77 -0.13 19.62
N LEU A 494 3.62 0.29 20.14
CA LEU A 494 3.21 1.70 20.12
C LEU A 494 4.25 2.59 20.82
N ALA A 495 4.72 2.21 21.99
CA ALA A 495 5.75 2.95 22.72
C ALA A 495 7.10 2.95 21.97
N LEU A 496 7.51 1.79 21.46
CA LEU A 496 8.76 1.62 20.72
C LEU A 496 8.76 2.47 19.43
N PHE A 497 7.76 2.32 18.58
CA PHE A 497 7.70 3.03 17.29
C PHE A 497 7.53 4.53 17.46
N THR A 498 6.73 4.97 18.44
CA THR A 498 6.62 6.39 18.77
C THR A 498 7.97 6.96 19.21
N THR A 499 8.72 6.21 20.01
CA THR A 499 10.08 6.60 20.45
C THR A 499 11.03 6.67 19.26
N LEU A 500 11.05 5.66 18.39
CA LEU A 500 11.88 5.64 17.17
C LEU A 500 11.58 6.84 16.26
N LEU A 501 10.30 7.11 16.02
CA LEU A 501 9.87 8.25 15.20
C LEU A 501 10.31 9.59 15.84
N ALA A 502 10.11 9.76 17.16
CA ALA A 502 10.54 10.97 17.85
C ALA A 502 12.05 11.18 17.80
N VAL A 503 12.84 10.10 17.95
CA VAL A 503 14.29 10.12 17.83
C VAL A 503 14.71 10.47 16.41
N GLU A 504 14.13 9.86 15.40
CA GLU A 504 14.42 10.15 14.00
C GLU A 504 14.13 11.61 13.64
N VAL A 505 12.93 12.10 13.92
CA VAL A 505 12.53 13.49 13.65
C VAL A 505 13.51 14.46 14.34
N ASN A 506 13.90 14.18 15.58
CA ASN A 506 14.88 15.01 16.30
C ASN A 506 16.26 15.00 15.61
N ILE A 507 16.75 13.84 15.17
CA ILE A 507 18.04 13.70 14.46
C ILE A 507 17.97 14.38 13.11
N LEU A 508 16.91 14.17 12.32
CA LEU A 508 16.68 14.83 11.03
C LEU A 508 16.66 16.36 11.20
N CYS A 509 15.92 16.88 12.17
CA CYS A 509 15.87 18.31 12.47
C CYS A 509 17.25 18.87 12.86
N LYS A 510 18.04 18.14 13.66
CA LYS A 510 19.42 18.54 14.01
C LYS A 510 20.31 18.56 12.78
N GLN A 511 20.25 17.57 11.91
CA GLN A 511 21.06 17.51 10.68
C GLN A 511 20.65 18.60 9.68
N ILE A 512 19.35 18.86 9.52
CA ILE A 512 18.86 19.97 8.70
C ILE A 512 19.33 21.31 9.28
N LYS A 513 19.28 21.52 10.59
CA LYS A 513 19.79 22.72 11.24
C LYS A 513 21.32 22.86 11.13
N LYS A 514 22.09 21.78 11.17
CA LYS A 514 23.54 21.77 10.96
C LYS A 514 23.87 22.24 9.54
N GLY A 515 23.16 21.73 8.55
CA GLY A 515 23.32 22.06 7.14
C GLY A 515 24.38 21.23 6.40
N PRO A 516 24.68 21.60 5.14
CA PRO A 516 25.71 20.93 4.34
C PRO A 516 27.12 21.23 4.91
N GLU A 517 28.03 20.28 4.74
CA GLU A 517 29.45 20.46 4.98
C GLU A 517 30.12 20.69 3.63
N TYR A 518 30.47 21.93 3.35
CA TYR A 518 31.13 22.26 2.10
C TYR A 518 32.60 21.82 2.13
N THR A 519 33.00 21.13 1.06
CA THR A 519 34.42 20.78 0.87
C THR A 519 35.19 22.06 0.65
N ALA A 520 36.19 22.33 1.48
CA ALA A 520 37.11 23.47 1.28
C ALA A 520 37.78 23.32 -0.10
N ASN A 521 37.76 24.40 -0.88
CA ASN A 521 38.42 24.47 -2.18
C ASN A 521 39.91 24.35 -2.06
#